data_6b747a44a32fad57ddbf2d7ee6d3b67c
#
_entry.id   6b747a44a32fad57ddbf2d7ee6d3b67c
#
_cell.length_a   1.000
_cell.length_b   1.000
_cell.length_c   1.000
_cell.angle_alpha   90.00
_cell.angle_beta   90.00
_cell.angle_gamma   90.00
#
_symmetry.space_group_name_H-M   'P 1'
#
loop_
_entity.id
_entity.type
_entity.pdbx_description
1 polymer ?
#
loop_
_entity_poly.entity_id
_entity_poly.type
_entity_poly.pdbx_seq_one_letter_code
_entity_poly.pdbx_strand_id
1 'polypeptide(L)'
;MLVGAEVFDADRLHRSGSVHRIGDVGDAIEWARVLATQAPLTVVAHKAALDESARAPDASARSEDLRLRAWASSDAEEGRLAFMEKRPPRFLAE
;
A
#
# COMPACT_ATOMS: atom_id res chain seq x y z
N MET A 1 19.62 -12.01 -6.94
CA MET A 1 19.42 -12.42 -5.53
C MET A 1 18.87 -13.84 -5.42
N LEU A 2 17.68 -14.17 -5.94
CA LEU A 2 17.12 -15.53 -5.76
C LEU A 2 17.91 -16.63 -6.53
N VAL A 3 18.28 -16.38 -7.77
CA VAL A 3 18.96 -17.37 -8.60
C VAL A 3 20.49 -17.41 -8.34
N GLY A 4 21.10 -16.25 -8.10
CA GLY A 4 22.55 -16.14 -7.87
C GLY A 4 22.99 -16.38 -6.43
N ALA A 5 22.06 -16.57 -5.47
CA ALA A 5 22.31 -16.71 -4.04
C ALA A 5 23.22 -15.61 -3.43
N GLU A 6 23.30 -14.47 -4.10
CA GLU A 6 24.09 -13.33 -3.64
C GLU A 6 23.43 -12.66 -2.44
N VAL A 7 24.23 -12.33 -1.42
CA VAL A 7 23.77 -11.62 -0.23
C VAL A 7 23.92 -10.12 -0.46
N PHE A 8 22.83 -9.40 -0.27
CA PHE A 8 22.79 -7.93 -0.32
C PHE A 8 22.58 -7.36 1.07
N ASP A 9 23.33 -6.31 1.41
CA ASP A 9 23.08 -5.55 2.63
C ASP A 9 21.84 -4.63 2.49
N ALA A 10 21.37 -4.11 3.62
CA ALA A 10 20.19 -3.26 3.67
C ALA A 10 20.37 -1.97 2.87
N ASP A 11 21.56 -1.37 2.87
CA ASP A 11 21.86 -0.14 2.13
C ASP A 11 21.76 -0.35 0.62
N ARG A 12 22.28 -1.48 0.12
CA ARG A 12 22.16 -1.85 -1.30
C ARG A 12 20.70 -2.05 -1.71
N LEU A 13 19.91 -2.73 -0.88
CA LEU A 13 18.48 -2.93 -1.13
C LEU A 13 17.70 -1.62 -1.08
N HIS A 14 18.06 -0.71 -0.18
CA HIS A 14 17.44 0.62 -0.11
C HIS A 14 17.77 1.45 -1.36
N ARG A 15 19.04 1.51 -1.76
CA ARG A 15 19.44 2.22 -2.98
C ARG A 15 18.78 1.67 -4.25
N SER A 16 18.51 0.37 -4.30
CA SER A 16 17.79 -0.25 -5.44
C SER A 16 16.28 -0.04 -5.43
N GLY A 17 15.72 0.55 -4.37
CA GLY A 17 14.28 0.72 -4.20
C GLY A 17 13.54 -0.54 -3.73
N SER A 18 14.25 -1.64 -3.44
CA SER A 18 13.65 -2.88 -2.93
C SER A 18 13.20 -2.76 -1.47
N VAL A 19 13.79 -1.85 -0.72
CA VAL A 19 13.44 -1.50 0.66
C VAL A 19 13.19 0.01 0.73
N HIS A 20 12.04 0.41 1.25
CA HIS A 20 11.64 1.81 1.27
C HIS A 20 12.39 2.63 2.32
N ARG A 21 12.65 2.04 3.49
CA ARG A 21 13.30 2.71 4.62
C ARG A 21 14.21 1.74 5.37
N ILE A 22 15.24 2.29 5.96
CA ILE A 22 16.09 1.62 6.93
C ILE A 22 15.93 2.41 8.24
N GLY A 23 15.80 1.70 9.36
CA GLY A 23 15.62 2.29 10.67
C GLY A 23 15.42 1.22 11.74
N ASP A 24 15.15 1.64 12.93
CA ASP A 24 14.83 0.77 14.06
C ASP A 24 13.32 0.45 14.15
N VAL A 25 12.91 -0.26 15.20
CA VAL A 25 11.50 -0.60 15.45
C VAL A 25 10.64 0.65 15.68
N GLY A 26 11.20 1.70 16.31
CA GLY A 26 10.52 2.97 16.52
C GLY A 26 10.19 3.64 15.19
N ASP A 27 11.16 3.71 14.27
CA ASP A 27 10.98 4.25 12.92
C ASP A 27 9.93 3.45 12.13
N ALA A 28 9.92 2.13 12.28
CA ALA A 28 8.93 1.26 11.63
C ALA A 28 7.50 1.53 12.14
N ILE A 29 7.32 1.72 13.46
CA ILE A 29 6.04 2.05 14.07
C ILE A 29 5.56 3.43 13.61
N GLU A 30 6.43 4.43 13.58
CA GLU A 30 6.12 5.76 13.06
C GLU A 30 5.65 5.70 11.61
N TRP A 31 6.36 4.94 10.77
CA TRP A 31 5.98 4.73 9.38
C TRP A 31 4.63 4.02 9.24
N ALA A 32 4.38 2.99 10.06
CA ALA A 32 3.08 2.31 10.08
C ALA A 32 1.93 3.25 10.45
N ARG A 33 2.12 4.18 11.38
CA ARG A 33 1.13 5.22 11.72
C ARG A 33 0.82 6.12 10.53
N VAL A 34 1.84 6.53 9.78
CA VAL A 34 1.63 7.31 8.54
C VAL A 34 0.82 6.51 7.52
N LEU A 35 1.14 5.22 7.32
CA LEU A 35 0.39 4.36 6.40
C LEU A 35 -1.08 4.17 6.86
N ALA A 36 -1.32 4.10 8.16
CA ALA A 36 -2.66 3.98 8.72
C ALA A 36 -3.56 5.21 8.48
N THR A 37 -3.00 6.34 8.08
CA THR A 37 -3.79 7.52 7.68
C THR A 37 -4.25 7.49 6.22
N GLN A 38 -3.78 6.52 5.44
CA GLN A 38 -4.20 6.35 4.04
C GLN A 38 -5.58 5.71 3.94
N ALA A 39 -6.24 5.84 2.79
CA ALA A 39 -7.55 5.23 2.53
C ALA A 39 -7.51 3.69 2.74
N PRO A 40 -8.15 3.14 3.79
CA PRO A 40 -7.93 1.74 4.17
C PRO A 40 -8.36 0.75 3.09
N LEU A 41 -9.50 0.99 2.44
CA LEU A 41 -10.02 0.11 1.38
C LEU A 41 -9.08 0.09 0.17
N THR A 42 -8.49 1.24 -0.17
CA THR A 42 -7.49 1.34 -1.26
C THR A 42 -6.21 0.57 -0.92
N VAL A 43 -5.72 0.70 0.31
CA VAL A 43 -4.52 -0.04 0.77
C VAL A 43 -4.77 -1.56 0.71
N VAL A 44 -5.93 -2.04 1.16
CA VAL A 44 -6.31 -3.47 1.10
C VAL A 44 -6.40 -3.95 -0.34
N ALA A 45 -7.01 -3.17 -1.25
CA ALA A 45 -7.12 -3.52 -2.66
C ALA A 45 -5.74 -3.62 -3.34
N HIS A 46 -4.86 -2.65 -3.11
CA HIS A 46 -3.49 -2.67 -3.65
C HIS A 46 -2.67 -3.85 -3.11
N LYS A 47 -2.79 -4.13 -1.80
CA LYS A 47 -2.12 -5.30 -1.21
C LYS A 47 -2.58 -6.60 -1.85
N ALA A 48 -3.89 -6.77 -2.04
CA ALA A 48 -4.45 -7.95 -2.70
C ALA A 48 -3.93 -8.08 -4.15
N ALA A 49 -3.90 -6.99 -4.90
CA ALA A 49 -3.40 -7.00 -6.28
C ALA A 49 -1.92 -7.40 -6.36
N LEU A 50 -1.08 -6.91 -5.44
CA LEU A 50 0.33 -7.29 -5.36
C LEU A 50 0.51 -8.77 -5.00
N ASP A 51 -0.25 -9.28 -4.03
CA ASP A 51 -0.20 -10.68 -3.60
C ASP A 51 -0.69 -11.62 -4.73
N GLU A 52 -1.71 -11.24 -5.48
CA GLU A 52 -2.23 -11.99 -6.63
C GLU A 52 -1.24 -12.00 -7.78
N SER A 53 -0.65 -10.87 -8.13
CA SER A 53 0.35 -10.78 -9.21
C SER A 53 1.60 -11.63 -8.94
N ALA A 54 1.95 -11.84 -7.68
CA ALA A 54 3.06 -12.69 -7.28
C ALA A 54 2.76 -14.20 -7.33
N ARG A 55 1.47 -14.58 -7.31
CA ARG A 55 1.03 -16.00 -7.25
C ARG A 55 0.58 -16.56 -8.60
N ALA A 56 -0.26 -15.82 -9.32
CA ALA A 56 -0.75 -16.23 -10.64
C ALA A 56 -1.29 -15.01 -11.41
N PRO A 57 -0.92 -14.82 -12.68
CA PRO A 57 -1.41 -13.71 -13.49
C PRO A 57 -2.94 -13.69 -13.68
N ASP A 58 -3.60 -14.84 -13.55
CA ASP A 58 -5.04 -15.00 -13.80
C ASP A 58 -5.91 -14.89 -12.54
N ALA A 59 -5.33 -14.64 -11.35
CA ALA A 59 -6.04 -14.60 -10.07
C ALA A 59 -6.58 -13.19 -9.70
N SER A 60 -6.98 -12.39 -10.70
CA SER A 60 -7.33 -10.97 -10.51
C SER A 60 -8.73 -10.70 -9.92
N ALA A 61 -9.56 -11.72 -9.71
CA ALA A 61 -10.98 -11.52 -9.36
C ALA A 61 -11.16 -10.86 -7.97
N ARG A 62 -10.33 -11.20 -6.98
CA ARG A 62 -10.45 -10.66 -5.63
C ARG A 62 -9.96 -9.21 -5.55
N SER A 63 -8.82 -8.91 -6.16
CA SER A 63 -8.27 -7.55 -6.18
C SER A 63 -9.20 -6.60 -6.94
N GLU A 64 -9.82 -7.07 -8.02
CA GLU A 64 -10.78 -6.29 -8.79
C GLU A 64 -12.05 -6.00 -7.98
N ASP A 65 -12.62 -6.96 -7.26
CA ASP A 65 -13.76 -6.73 -6.37
C ASP A 65 -13.42 -5.70 -5.28
N LEU A 66 -12.25 -5.84 -4.64
CA LEU A 66 -11.77 -4.89 -3.63
C LEU A 66 -11.52 -3.49 -4.22
N ARG A 67 -11.02 -3.41 -5.44
CA ARG A 67 -10.84 -2.13 -6.16
C ARG A 67 -12.19 -1.45 -6.40
N LEU A 68 -13.18 -2.19 -6.89
CA LEU A 68 -14.53 -1.67 -7.14
C LEU A 68 -15.18 -1.18 -5.85
N ARG A 69 -15.05 -1.92 -4.75
CA ARG A 69 -15.54 -1.50 -3.42
C ARG A 69 -14.86 -0.21 -2.96
N ALA A 70 -13.53 -0.11 -3.10
CA ALA A 70 -12.80 1.09 -2.73
C ALA A 70 -13.27 2.32 -3.54
N TRP A 71 -13.55 2.16 -4.82
CA TRP A 71 -14.07 3.23 -5.68
C TRP A 71 -15.51 3.65 -5.35
N ALA A 72 -16.35 2.71 -4.92
CA ALA A 72 -17.75 2.95 -4.56
C ALA A 72 -17.93 3.39 -3.10
N SER A 73 -16.85 3.50 -2.33
CA SER A 73 -16.88 3.81 -0.91
C SER A 73 -17.08 5.30 -0.64
N SER A 74 -17.60 5.62 0.56
CA SER A 74 -17.62 6.99 1.08
C SER A 74 -16.23 7.58 1.26
N ASP A 75 -15.22 6.74 1.53
CA ASP A 75 -13.81 7.16 1.59
C ASP A 75 -13.31 7.71 0.24
N ALA A 76 -13.75 7.16 -0.89
CA ALA A 76 -13.38 7.68 -2.21
C ALA A 76 -14.01 9.06 -2.48
N GLU A 77 -15.23 9.30 -2.02
CA GLU A 77 -15.87 10.61 -2.08
C GLU A 77 -15.19 11.61 -1.16
N GLU A 78 -14.95 11.22 0.08
CA GLU A 78 -14.20 12.03 1.05
C GLU A 78 -12.81 12.42 0.51
N GLY A 79 -12.09 11.48 -0.11
CA GLY A 79 -10.77 11.75 -0.70
C GLY A 79 -10.83 12.83 -1.80
N ARG A 80 -11.87 12.78 -2.65
CA ARG A 80 -12.08 13.79 -3.70
C ARG A 80 -12.41 15.15 -3.10
N LEU A 81 -13.33 15.20 -2.12
CA LEU A 81 -13.73 16.43 -1.45
C LEU A 81 -12.56 17.07 -0.69
N ALA A 82 -11.83 16.28 0.09
CA ALA A 82 -10.67 16.75 0.83
C ALA A 82 -9.59 17.34 -0.09
N PHE A 83 -9.38 16.71 -1.26
CA PHE A 83 -8.44 17.22 -2.27
C PHE A 83 -8.89 18.57 -2.82
N MET A 84 -10.18 18.72 -3.17
CA MET A 84 -10.73 19.98 -3.68
C MET A 84 -10.68 21.10 -2.62
N GLU A 85 -10.97 20.76 -1.36
CA GLU A 85 -10.98 21.68 -0.22
C GLU A 85 -9.59 21.92 0.37
N LYS A 86 -8.56 21.23 -0.12
CA LYS A 86 -7.16 21.31 0.36
C LYS A 86 -7.02 21.05 1.87
N ARG A 87 -7.77 20.10 2.37
CA ARG A 87 -7.72 19.63 3.75
C ARG A 87 -7.29 18.17 3.86
N PRO A 88 -6.82 17.72 5.02
CA PRO A 88 -6.61 16.30 5.27
C PRO A 88 -7.94 15.52 5.19
N PRO A 89 -7.97 14.34 4.52
CA PRO A 89 -9.14 13.49 4.49
C PRO A 89 -9.33 12.74 5.82
N ARG A 90 -10.58 12.29 6.05
CA ARG A 90 -10.95 11.44 7.19
C ARG A 90 -11.57 10.16 6.66
N PHE A 91 -10.78 9.11 6.56
CA PHE A 91 -11.20 7.81 6.07
C PHE A 91 -11.77 6.94 7.18
N LEU A 92 -12.91 6.29 6.92
CA LEU A 92 -13.66 5.46 7.88
C LEU A 92 -13.74 3.99 7.46
N ALA A 93 -13.19 3.63 6.31
CA ALA A 93 -13.26 2.29 5.69
C ALA A 93 -14.71 1.88 5.28
N GLU A 94 -15.53 2.84 4.84
CA GLU A 94 -16.94 2.68 4.48
C GLU A 94 -17.18 2.98 3.00
#